data_7bd1e92f407363c82b80dd081b07aa68
#
_entry.id   7bd1e92f407363c82b80dd081b07aa68
#
_cell.length_a   1.000
_cell.length_b   1.000
_cell.length_c   1.000
_cell.angle_alpha   90.00
_cell.angle_beta   90.00
_cell.angle_gamma   90.00
#
_symmetry.space_group_name_H-M   'P 1'
#
loop_
_entity.id
_entity.type
_entity.pdbx_description
1 polymer ?
#
loop_
_entity_poly.entity_id
_entity_poly.type
_entity_poly.pdbx_seq_one_letter_code
_entity_poly.pdbx_strand_id
1 'polypeptide(L)'
;MAKKNKGKNEAPEQVTENYYDLKKDAIDRLVNAEKKTYTETKKDPGKEYRSGILDRIPSWILALFMKFWFNGAVCFFIFWGLGLYIGDMFDMIVVMAVVLGVVTDILVNNAFRFFERYPGQNSKWMMFPQKKYWTFLANIPYAFLVLYSVMWLYNVINVGMNMIKGTEGVIHLGVEPLLFGLFYMAIDMCFIGIKNTMISIVNDAKQKNGV
;
A
#
# COMPACT_ATOMS: atom_id res chain seq x y z
N MET A 1 90.08 18.85 10.33
CA MET A 1 89.26 18.50 9.11
C MET A 1 87.82 18.38 9.51
N ALA A 2 87.00 19.41 9.26
CA ALA A 2 85.60 19.47 9.60
C ALA A 2 84.77 19.21 8.34
N LYS A 3 83.91 18.15 8.32
CA LYS A 3 82.98 17.87 7.25
C LYS A 3 81.68 18.64 7.49
N LYS A 4 81.42 19.57 6.60
CA LYS A 4 80.20 20.38 6.49
C LYS A 4 79.04 19.54 5.95
N ASN A 5 78.11 19.20 6.81
CA ASN A 5 76.82 18.59 6.37
C ASN A 5 75.92 19.69 5.80
N LYS A 6 75.66 19.63 4.52
CA LYS A 6 74.64 20.42 3.84
C LYS A 6 73.31 19.80 4.15
N GLY A 7 72.48 20.44 4.99
CA GLY A 7 71.07 20.14 5.12
C GLY A 7 70.34 20.53 3.82
N LYS A 8 69.74 19.57 3.16
CA LYS A 8 68.79 19.79 2.12
C LYS A 8 67.51 20.22 2.80
N ASN A 9 67.09 21.46 2.57
CA ASN A 9 65.79 21.93 2.81
C ASN A 9 64.86 21.28 1.71
N GLU A 10 64.23 20.20 2.06
CA GLU A 10 63.07 19.73 1.27
C GLU A 10 61.86 20.54 1.68
N ALA A 11 61.36 21.28 0.72
CA ALA A 11 60.12 22.04 0.84
C ALA A 11 58.94 21.09 1.16
N PRO A 12 57.94 21.54 1.91
CA PRO A 12 56.75 20.72 2.15
C PRO A 12 55.92 20.70 0.88
N GLU A 13 56.21 19.76 0.01
CA GLU A 13 55.47 19.50 -1.22
C GLU A 13 54.37 18.46 -0.96
N GLN A 14 53.12 18.81 -1.23
CA GLN A 14 52.04 17.87 -1.51
C GLN A 14 51.27 17.23 -0.33
N VAL A 15 51.00 17.93 0.75
CA VAL A 15 50.01 17.44 1.71
C VAL A 15 48.56 17.76 1.28
N THR A 16 48.38 18.74 0.39
CA THR A 16 47.06 19.23 0.02
C THR A 16 46.30 18.36 -1.02
N GLU A 17 47.00 17.81 -2.02
CA GLU A 17 46.37 16.95 -3.03
C GLU A 17 45.93 15.58 -2.44
N ASN A 18 46.79 14.95 -1.64
CA ASN A 18 46.48 13.70 -0.97
C ASN A 18 45.32 13.80 0.03
N TYR A 19 45.11 14.96 0.65
CA TYR A 19 44.01 15.14 1.59
C TYR A 19 42.64 15.18 0.88
N TYR A 20 42.55 15.83 -0.27
CA TYR A 20 41.28 15.89 -1.04
C TYR A 20 40.98 14.55 -1.68
N ASP A 21 41.97 13.81 -2.17
CA ASP A 21 41.73 12.48 -2.75
C ASP A 21 41.36 11.46 -1.68
N LEU A 22 41.99 11.48 -0.50
CA LEU A 22 41.59 10.66 0.65
C LEU A 22 40.18 10.98 1.13
N LYS A 23 39.78 12.25 1.11
CA LYS A 23 38.45 12.69 1.49
C LYS A 23 37.41 12.23 0.47
N LYS A 24 37.73 12.31 -0.83
CA LYS A 24 36.89 11.84 -1.90
C LYS A 24 36.67 10.33 -1.85
N ASP A 25 37.77 9.57 -1.69
CA ASP A 25 37.71 8.11 -1.52
C ASP A 25 36.93 7.70 -0.26
N ALA A 26 37.06 8.44 0.83
CA ALA A 26 36.30 8.18 2.06
C ALA A 26 34.81 8.46 1.85
N ILE A 27 34.43 9.54 1.14
CA ILE A 27 33.06 9.88 0.80
C ILE A 27 32.49 8.81 -0.15
N ASP A 28 33.23 8.40 -1.18
CA ASP A 28 32.77 7.39 -2.13
C ASP A 28 32.57 6.02 -1.45
N ARG A 29 33.44 5.67 -0.49
CA ARG A 29 33.29 4.45 0.34
C ARG A 29 32.06 4.54 1.23
N LEU A 30 31.78 5.69 1.86
CA LEU A 30 30.60 5.91 2.69
C LEU A 30 29.33 5.86 1.86
N VAL A 31 29.30 6.54 0.72
CA VAL A 31 28.14 6.52 -0.20
C VAL A 31 27.87 5.13 -0.75
N ASN A 32 28.93 4.38 -1.10
CA ASN A 32 28.78 3.01 -1.59
C ASN A 32 28.40 2.04 -0.47
N ALA A 33 28.88 2.23 0.76
CA ALA A 33 28.47 1.48 1.93
C ALA A 33 27.00 1.76 2.27
N GLU A 34 26.58 3.03 2.23
CA GLU A 34 25.19 3.43 2.47
C GLU A 34 24.26 2.89 1.38
N LYS A 35 24.66 2.96 0.10
CA LYS A 35 23.93 2.32 -1.00
C LYS A 35 23.80 0.81 -0.83
N LYS A 36 24.89 0.15 -0.41
CA LYS A 36 24.92 -1.30 -0.19
C LYS A 36 24.01 -1.69 0.98
N THR A 37 24.11 -0.95 2.10
CA THR A 37 23.26 -1.15 3.27
C THR A 37 21.78 -0.90 2.93
N TYR A 38 21.49 0.17 2.17
CA TYR A 38 20.12 0.49 1.73
C TYR A 38 19.56 -0.57 0.78
N THR A 39 20.39 -1.17 -0.08
CA THR A 39 20.00 -2.23 -1.00
C THR A 39 19.82 -3.56 -0.26
N GLU A 40 20.66 -3.83 0.74
CA GLU A 40 20.58 -5.04 1.57
C GLU A 40 19.39 -4.99 2.53
N THR A 41 19.06 -3.83 3.10
CA THR A 41 17.84 -3.67 3.92
C THR A 41 16.55 -3.71 3.10
N LYS A 42 16.60 -3.48 1.80
CA LYS A 42 15.45 -3.68 0.90
C LYS A 42 15.21 -5.15 0.56
N LYS A 43 16.20 -6.00 0.63
CA LYS A 43 16.06 -7.45 0.50
C LYS A 43 15.77 -8.03 1.88
N ASP A 44 14.57 -8.47 2.10
CA ASP A 44 14.23 -9.29 3.25
C ASP A 44 14.73 -10.72 2.96
N PRO A 45 15.86 -11.16 3.57
CA PRO A 45 16.46 -12.46 3.26
C PRO A 45 15.55 -13.64 3.62
N GLY A 46 14.52 -13.41 4.44
CA GLY A 46 13.51 -14.43 4.78
C GLY A 46 12.47 -14.67 3.68
N LYS A 47 12.51 -13.90 2.56
CA LYS A 47 11.51 -14.00 1.49
C LYS A 47 12.00 -14.68 0.22
N GLU A 48 13.20 -15.26 0.22
CA GLU A 48 13.75 -16.02 -0.94
C GLU A 48 12.96 -17.31 -1.25
N TYR A 49 12.19 -17.82 -0.30
CA TYR A 49 11.37 -19.04 -0.49
C TYR A 49 10.12 -18.83 -1.38
N ARG A 50 9.94 -17.66 -1.97
CA ARG A 50 8.77 -17.34 -2.79
C ARG A 50 8.97 -17.48 -4.29
N SER A 51 10.02 -18.13 -4.72
CA SER A 51 10.18 -18.56 -6.12
C SER A 51 9.16 -19.66 -6.41
N GLY A 52 7.95 -19.30 -6.74
CA GLY A 52 6.88 -20.26 -6.98
C GLY A 52 5.87 -19.77 -7.99
N ILE A 53 4.76 -20.49 -8.10
CA ILE A 53 3.63 -20.16 -8.97
C ILE A 53 3.11 -18.73 -8.71
N LEU A 54 3.12 -18.29 -7.45
CA LEU A 54 2.67 -16.96 -7.04
C LEU A 54 3.50 -15.81 -7.63
N ASP A 55 4.77 -16.05 -7.94
CA ASP A 55 5.63 -15.05 -8.58
C ASP A 55 5.26 -14.78 -10.04
N ARG A 56 4.57 -15.71 -10.67
CA ARG A 56 4.09 -15.59 -12.05
C ARG A 56 2.77 -14.84 -12.15
N ILE A 57 2.04 -14.72 -11.03
CA ILE A 57 0.76 -14.02 -10.99
C ILE A 57 1.01 -12.52 -10.91
N PRO A 58 0.44 -11.70 -11.80
CA PRO A 58 0.51 -10.25 -11.68
C PRO A 58 -0.02 -9.76 -10.34
N SER A 59 0.69 -8.80 -9.72
CA SER A 59 0.36 -8.30 -8.38
C SER A 59 -1.06 -7.72 -8.26
N TRP A 60 -1.61 -7.20 -9.35
CA TRP A 60 -2.98 -6.68 -9.37
C TRP A 60 -4.04 -7.77 -9.25
N ILE A 61 -3.82 -8.94 -9.88
CA ILE A 61 -4.73 -10.10 -9.76
C ILE A 61 -4.73 -10.61 -8.33
N LEU A 62 -3.53 -10.74 -7.75
CA LEU A 62 -3.38 -11.15 -6.36
C LEU A 62 -4.07 -10.17 -5.41
N ALA A 63 -3.92 -8.87 -5.66
CA ALA A 63 -4.56 -7.82 -4.89
C ALA A 63 -6.09 -7.92 -4.95
N LEU A 64 -6.67 -8.07 -6.14
CA LEU A 64 -8.10 -8.26 -6.32
C LEU A 64 -8.60 -9.51 -5.59
N PHE A 65 -7.91 -10.63 -5.77
CA PHE A 65 -8.28 -11.90 -5.13
C PHE A 65 -8.27 -11.79 -3.60
N MET A 66 -7.20 -11.24 -3.01
CA MET A 66 -7.07 -11.10 -1.56
C MET A 66 -8.14 -10.16 -0.99
N LYS A 67 -8.35 -9.01 -1.65
CA LYS A 67 -9.37 -8.05 -1.22
C LYS A 67 -10.76 -8.64 -1.33
N PHE A 68 -11.10 -9.28 -2.45
CA PHE A 68 -12.39 -9.91 -2.62
C PHE A 68 -12.63 -10.98 -1.56
N TRP A 69 -11.67 -11.87 -1.35
CA TRP A 69 -11.83 -12.96 -0.40
C TRP A 69 -12.04 -12.47 1.03
N PHE A 70 -11.19 -11.56 1.52
CA PHE A 70 -11.31 -11.07 2.90
C PHE A 70 -12.49 -10.11 3.06
N ASN A 71 -12.61 -9.11 2.21
CA ASN A 71 -13.68 -8.12 2.34
C ASN A 71 -15.03 -8.71 1.96
N GLY A 72 -15.09 -9.56 0.95
CA GLY A 72 -16.29 -10.28 0.55
C GLY A 72 -16.79 -11.22 1.64
N ALA A 73 -15.89 -11.97 2.28
CA ALA A 73 -16.25 -12.85 3.40
C ALA A 73 -16.81 -12.06 4.60
N VAL A 74 -16.22 -10.90 4.92
CA VAL A 74 -16.73 -10.01 5.98
C VAL A 74 -18.11 -9.45 5.61
N CYS A 75 -18.28 -8.98 4.38
CA CYS A 75 -19.59 -8.51 3.90
C CYS A 75 -20.65 -9.62 3.98
N PHE A 76 -20.29 -10.83 3.56
CA PHE A 76 -21.17 -12.00 3.67
C PHE A 76 -21.55 -12.26 5.13
N PHE A 77 -20.56 -12.34 6.01
CA PHE A 77 -20.77 -12.64 7.42
C PHE A 77 -21.68 -11.61 8.11
N ILE A 78 -21.40 -10.30 7.90
CA ILE A 78 -22.19 -9.24 8.52
C ILE A 78 -23.60 -9.18 7.93
N PHE A 79 -23.70 -9.21 6.60
CA PHE A 79 -25.00 -9.07 5.95
C PHE A 79 -25.95 -10.23 6.28
N TRP A 80 -25.45 -11.47 6.28
CA TRP A 80 -26.25 -12.65 6.56
C TRP A 80 -26.26 -13.08 8.02
N GLY A 81 -25.14 -12.90 8.72
CA GLY A 81 -25.01 -13.32 10.11
C GLY A 81 -25.56 -12.32 11.10
N LEU A 82 -25.19 -11.04 10.95
CA LEU A 82 -25.59 -9.98 11.88
C LEU A 82 -26.77 -9.14 11.39
N GLY A 83 -27.07 -9.11 10.10
CA GLY A 83 -28.17 -8.32 9.54
C GLY A 83 -29.54 -8.68 10.10
N LEU A 84 -29.72 -9.90 10.60
CA LEU A 84 -30.94 -10.32 11.31
C LEU A 84 -31.12 -9.64 12.67
N TYR A 85 -30.04 -9.16 13.28
CA TYR A 85 -30.02 -8.56 14.60
C TYR A 85 -29.90 -7.04 14.58
N ILE A 86 -29.40 -6.48 13.47
CA ILE A 86 -29.19 -5.05 13.28
C ILE A 86 -30.31 -4.55 12.37
N GLY A 87 -31.35 -3.97 12.95
CA GLY A 87 -32.54 -3.53 12.19
C GLY A 87 -32.33 -2.25 11.41
N ASP A 88 -31.36 -1.41 11.79
CA ASP A 88 -31.08 -0.16 11.10
C ASP A 88 -29.92 -0.31 10.10
N MET A 89 -30.15 0.18 8.89
CA MET A 89 -29.18 0.14 7.80
C MET A 89 -27.92 0.97 8.12
N PHE A 90 -28.08 2.11 8.80
CA PHE A 90 -26.94 2.95 9.16
C PHE A 90 -26.05 2.26 10.19
N ASP A 91 -26.61 1.69 11.21
CA ASP A 91 -25.89 0.94 12.25
C ASP A 91 -25.14 -0.25 11.63
N MET A 92 -25.76 -0.94 10.69
CA MET A 92 -25.11 -2.02 9.95
C MET A 92 -23.91 -1.54 9.15
N ILE A 93 -24.01 -0.39 8.45
CA ILE A 93 -22.87 0.20 7.73
C ILE A 93 -21.74 0.58 8.67
N VAL A 94 -22.05 1.14 9.85
CA VAL A 94 -21.05 1.50 10.85
C VAL A 94 -20.31 0.27 11.36
N VAL A 95 -21.04 -0.78 11.74
CA VAL A 95 -20.46 -2.05 12.19
C VAL A 95 -19.58 -2.67 11.09
N MET A 96 -20.09 -2.73 9.86
CA MET A 96 -19.32 -3.22 8.72
C MET A 96 -18.04 -2.40 8.50
N ALA A 97 -18.12 -1.07 8.61
CA ALA A 97 -16.96 -0.19 8.42
C ALA A 97 -15.87 -0.43 9.46
N VAL A 98 -16.27 -0.61 10.73
CA VAL A 98 -15.33 -0.93 11.80
C VAL A 98 -14.66 -2.28 11.56
N VAL A 99 -15.45 -3.32 11.28
CA VAL A 99 -14.91 -4.66 11.03
C VAL A 99 -14.03 -4.70 9.78
N LEU A 100 -14.49 -4.09 8.68
CA LEU A 100 -13.69 -4.03 7.43
C LEU A 100 -12.42 -3.19 7.60
N GLY A 101 -12.46 -2.09 8.35
CA GLY A 101 -11.28 -1.30 8.65
C GLY A 101 -10.21 -2.11 9.39
N VAL A 102 -10.63 -2.87 10.40
CA VAL A 102 -9.76 -3.77 11.17
C VAL A 102 -9.26 -4.94 10.29
N VAL A 103 -10.17 -5.59 9.55
CA VAL A 103 -9.82 -6.70 8.64
C VAL A 103 -8.84 -6.24 7.57
N THR A 104 -9.07 -5.06 6.97
CA THR A 104 -8.16 -4.50 5.96
C THR A 104 -6.78 -4.25 6.55
N ASP A 105 -6.69 -3.72 7.76
CA ASP A 105 -5.39 -3.45 8.38
C ASP A 105 -4.66 -4.74 8.80
N ILE A 106 -5.34 -5.62 9.52
CA ILE A 106 -4.72 -6.81 10.11
C ILE A 106 -4.52 -7.92 9.08
N LEU A 107 -5.52 -8.23 8.26
CA LEU A 107 -5.47 -9.37 7.35
C LEU A 107 -4.98 -8.96 5.96
N VAL A 108 -5.64 -8.01 5.31
CA VAL A 108 -5.35 -7.68 3.91
C VAL A 108 -3.98 -7.04 3.78
N ASN A 109 -3.65 -6.05 4.62
CA ASN A 109 -2.35 -5.37 4.58
C ASN A 109 -1.20 -6.33 4.96
N ASN A 110 -1.39 -7.19 5.96
CA ASN A 110 -0.38 -8.19 6.31
C ASN A 110 -0.23 -9.27 5.25
N ALA A 111 -1.33 -9.70 4.62
CA ALA A 111 -1.26 -10.63 3.50
C ALA A 111 -0.47 -10.03 2.32
N PHE A 112 -0.70 -8.77 1.97
CA PHE A 112 0.11 -8.09 0.95
C PHE A 112 1.58 -8.02 1.33
N ARG A 113 1.91 -7.70 2.57
CA ARG A 113 3.30 -7.70 3.06
C ARG A 113 3.90 -9.10 3.04
N PHE A 114 3.12 -10.11 3.35
CA PHE A 114 3.55 -11.49 3.23
C PHE A 114 3.94 -11.86 1.80
N PHE A 115 3.27 -11.34 0.78
CA PHE A 115 3.56 -11.58 -0.64
C PHE A 115 4.55 -10.59 -1.26
N GLU A 116 5.13 -9.67 -0.51
CA GLU A 116 6.15 -8.75 -0.99
C GLU A 116 7.52 -9.42 -1.11
N ARG A 117 8.21 -9.19 -2.23
CA ARG A 117 9.64 -9.49 -2.35
C ARG A 117 10.51 -8.42 -1.68
N TYR A 118 10.07 -7.18 -1.80
CA TYR A 118 10.77 -6.02 -1.22
C TYR A 118 9.79 -5.24 -0.35
N PRO A 119 10.22 -4.72 0.80
CA PRO A 119 9.38 -3.92 1.66
C PRO A 119 8.72 -2.76 0.90
N GLY A 120 7.40 -2.65 1.00
CA GLY A 120 6.63 -1.59 0.36
C GLY A 120 6.31 -1.80 -1.13
N GLN A 121 6.68 -2.94 -1.72
CA GLN A 121 6.38 -3.26 -3.12
C GLN A 121 4.88 -3.21 -3.43
N ASN A 122 4.05 -3.71 -2.53
CA ASN A 122 2.61 -3.79 -2.70
C ASN A 122 1.85 -2.63 -2.07
N SER A 123 2.55 -1.61 -1.56
CA SER A 123 1.91 -0.42 -0.95
C SER A 123 0.96 0.32 -1.89
N LYS A 124 1.17 0.18 -3.20
CA LYS A 124 0.29 0.73 -4.24
C LYS A 124 -1.12 0.12 -4.23
N TRP A 125 -1.30 -1.06 -3.63
CA TRP A 125 -2.59 -1.75 -3.52
C TRP A 125 -3.31 -1.49 -2.19
N MET A 126 -2.73 -0.66 -1.34
CA MET A 126 -3.27 -0.29 -0.04
C MET A 126 -3.60 1.20 -0.02
N MET A 127 -4.74 1.59 0.54
CA MET A 127 -5.04 3.01 0.73
C MET A 127 -4.12 3.63 1.77
N PHE A 128 -4.03 3.01 2.93
CA PHE A 128 -3.14 3.37 4.02
C PHE A 128 -2.19 2.21 4.32
N PRO A 129 -0.94 2.24 3.80
CA PRO A 129 0.06 1.24 4.14
C PRO A 129 0.34 1.26 5.64
N GLN A 130 0.30 0.09 6.27
CA GLN A 130 0.53 -0.03 7.71
C GLN A 130 1.95 0.43 8.06
N LYS A 131 2.05 1.56 8.73
CA LYS A 131 3.31 2.12 9.24
C LYS A 131 3.37 2.13 10.77
N LYS A 132 2.20 2.24 11.44
CA LYS A 132 2.04 2.34 12.89
C LYS A 132 0.77 1.61 13.32
N TYR A 133 0.64 1.33 14.61
CA TYR A 133 -0.55 0.69 15.18
C TYR A 133 -1.87 1.43 14.90
N TRP A 134 -1.82 2.74 14.71
CA TRP A 134 -3.00 3.59 14.49
C TRP A 134 -3.52 3.58 13.05
N THR A 135 -2.92 2.82 12.14
CA THR A 135 -3.35 2.78 10.73
C THR A 135 -4.76 2.23 10.58
N PHE A 136 -5.18 1.34 11.48
CA PHE A 136 -6.55 0.82 11.49
C PHE A 136 -7.59 1.94 11.69
N LEU A 137 -7.29 2.97 12.51
CA LEU A 137 -8.19 4.11 12.70
C LEU A 137 -8.42 4.91 11.40
N ALA A 138 -7.44 4.98 10.51
CA ALA A 138 -7.60 5.61 9.21
C ALA A 138 -8.36 4.70 8.23
N ASN A 139 -8.22 3.38 8.37
CA ASN A 139 -8.93 2.42 7.53
C ASN A 139 -10.43 2.34 7.87
N ILE A 140 -10.86 2.60 9.12
CA ILE A 140 -12.28 2.61 9.50
C ILE A 140 -13.08 3.68 8.74
N PRO A 141 -12.75 5.00 8.82
CA PRO A 141 -13.51 6.01 8.08
C PRO A 141 -13.38 5.83 6.56
N TYR A 142 -12.26 5.29 6.09
CA TYR A 142 -12.10 4.93 4.70
C TYR A 142 -13.07 3.80 4.29
N ALA A 143 -13.16 2.73 5.08
CA ALA A 143 -14.10 1.64 4.85
C ALA A 143 -15.54 2.14 4.88
N PHE A 144 -15.89 3.06 5.79
CA PHE A 144 -17.20 3.71 5.81
C PHE A 144 -17.49 4.47 4.50
N LEU A 145 -16.53 5.24 4.00
CA LEU A 145 -16.68 5.97 2.73
C LEU A 145 -16.88 5.02 1.56
N VAL A 146 -16.12 3.92 1.49
CA VAL A 146 -16.29 2.90 0.46
C VAL A 146 -17.67 2.26 0.56
N LEU A 147 -18.10 1.84 1.75
CA LEU A 147 -19.41 1.23 1.96
C LEU A 147 -20.56 2.17 1.62
N TYR A 148 -20.46 3.44 2.02
CA TYR A 148 -21.46 4.43 1.64
C TYR A 148 -21.58 4.57 0.11
N SER A 149 -20.43 4.56 -0.58
CA SER A 149 -20.41 4.58 -2.06
C SER A 149 -21.01 3.30 -2.66
N VAL A 150 -20.79 2.14 -2.04
CA VAL A 150 -21.41 0.87 -2.43
C VAL A 150 -22.93 0.94 -2.29
N MET A 151 -23.41 1.44 -1.14
CA MET A 151 -24.86 1.58 -0.89
C MET A 151 -25.52 2.54 -1.88
N TRP A 152 -24.86 3.66 -2.16
CA TRP A 152 -25.33 4.61 -3.16
C TRP A 152 -25.43 3.95 -4.55
N LEU A 153 -24.38 3.24 -4.97
CA LEU A 153 -24.34 2.52 -6.25
C LEU A 153 -25.45 1.46 -6.32
N TYR A 154 -25.60 0.68 -5.25
CA TYR A 154 -26.65 -0.34 -5.17
C TYR A 154 -28.06 0.28 -5.30
N ASN A 155 -28.29 1.42 -4.63
CA ASN A 155 -29.55 2.13 -4.74
C ASN A 155 -29.81 2.63 -6.17
N VAL A 156 -28.82 3.19 -6.84
CA VAL A 156 -28.93 3.63 -8.25
C VAL A 156 -29.27 2.45 -9.16
N ILE A 157 -28.63 1.30 -8.97
CA ILE A 157 -28.92 0.08 -9.74
C ILE A 157 -30.34 -0.41 -9.46
N ASN A 158 -30.76 -0.42 -8.19
CA ASN A 158 -32.09 -0.84 -7.79
C ASN A 158 -33.19 0.04 -8.42
N VAL A 159 -33.04 1.36 -8.37
CA VAL A 159 -33.94 2.31 -9.02
C VAL A 159 -34.00 2.08 -10.54
N GLY A 160 -32.84 1.91 -11.19
CA GLY A 160 -32.79 1.63 -12.63
C GLY A 160 -33.49 0.32 -13.00
N MET A 161 -33.31 -0.73 -12.20
CA MET A 161 -33.98 -2.02 -12.43
C MET A 161 -35.48 -1.92 -12.21
N ASN A 162 -35.94 -1.17 -11.21
CA ASN A 162 -37.38 -0.94 -10.98
C ASN A 162 -38.00 -0.19 -12.13
N MET A 163 -37.36 0.82 -12.69
CA MET A 163 -37.81 1.54 -13.87
C MET A 163 -37.99 0.62 -15.09
N ILE A 164 -37.04 -0.31 -15.30
CA ILE A 164 -37.10 -1.24 -16.43
C ILE A 164 -38.18 -2.28 -16.23
N LYS A 165 -38.38 -2.79 -15.01
CA LYS A 165 -39.32 -3.86 -14.70
C LYS A 165 -40.75 -3.34 -14.39
N GLY A 166 -40.92 -2.03 -14.19
CA GLY A 166 -42.19 -1.45 -13.75
C GLY A 166 -42.58 -1.90 -12.33
N THR A 167 -41.60 -2.19 -11.48
CA THR A 167 -41.80 -2.62 -10.08
C THR A 167 -41.43 -1.53 -9.11
N GLU A 168 -41.89 -1.62 -7.89
CA GLU A 168 -41.53 -0.72 -6.80
C GLU A 168 -40.88 -1.52 -5.64
N GLY A 169 -39.92 -0.92 -4.93
CA GLY A 169 -39.32 -1.50 -3.76
C GLY A 169 -37.88 -2.04 -3.98
N VAL A 170 -37.42 -2.82 -3.03
CA VAL A 170 -36.07 -3.41 -3.08
C VAL A 170 -36.13 -4.74 -3.84
N ILE A 171 -35.28 -4.84 -4.87
CA ILE A 171 -35.15 -6.08 -5.64
C ILE A 171 -34.13 -6.97 -4.94
N HIS A 172 -34.60 -8.08 -4.37
CA HIS A 172 -33.76 -9.09 -3.77
C HIS A 172 -33.26 -10.07 -4.83
N LEU A 173 -31.93 -10.12 -5.01
CA LEU A 173 -31.27 -11.03 -5.95
C LEU A 173 -30.84 -12.36 -5.30
N GLY A 174 -30.85 -12.45 -3.96
CA GLY A 174 -30.43 -13.61 -3.20
C GLY A 174 -28.90 -13.78 -3.10
N VAL A 175 -28.16 -12.88 -3.73
CA VAL A 175 -26.68 -12.90 -3.76
C VAL A 175 -26.09 -11.57 -3.28
N GLU A 176 -26.86 -10.80 -2.55
CA GLU A 176 -26.51 -9.46 -2.08
C GLU A 176 -25.16 -9.39 -1.38
N PRO A 177 -24.80 -10.31 -0.45
CA PRO A 177 -23.51 -10.25 0.23
C PRO A 177 -22.32 -10.38 -0.72
N LEU A 178 -22.46 -11.22 -1.74
CA LEU A 178 -21.46 -11.39 -2.79
C LEU A 178 -21.34 -10.12 -3.65
N LEU A 179 -22.46 -9.54 -4.05
CA LEU A 179 -22.50 -8.31 -4.82
C LEU A 179 -21.90 -7.14 -4.04
N PHE A 180 -22.22 -7.03 -2.74
CA PHE A 180 -21.61 -6.03 -1.88
C PHE A 180 -20.11 -6.20 -1.78
N GLY A 181 -19.60 -7.43 -1.62
CA GLY A 181 -18.17 -7.72 -1.64
C GLY A 181 -17.50 -7.32 -2.95
N LEU A 182 -18.13 -7.61 -4.09
CA LEU A 182 -17.63 -7.21 -5.41
C LEU A 182 -17.63 -5.70 -5.60
N PHE A 183 -18.70 -5.02 -5.23
CA PHE A 183 -18.80 -3.56 -5.32
C PHE A 183 -17.80 -2.89 -4.39
N TYR A 184 -17.64 -3.40 -3.15
CA TYR A 184 -16.64 -2.91 -2.23
C TYR A 184 -15.24 -2.98 -2.85
N MET A 185 -14.87 -4.14 -3.36
CA MET A 185 -13.56 -4.34 -4.01
C MET A 185 -13.38 -3.39 -5.20
N ALA A 186 -14.38 -3.26 -6.07
CA ALA A 186 -14.29 -2.40 -7.25
C ALA A 186 -14.12 -0.93 -6.86
N ILE A 187 -14.91 -0.42 -5.93
CA ILE A 187 -14.85 0.96 -5.45
C ILE A 187 -13.54 1.22 -4.71
N ASP A 188 -13.11 0.30 -3.83
CA ASP A 188 -11.83 0.39 -3.14
C ASP A 188 -10.65 0.48 -4.13
N MET A 189 -10.66 -0.33 -5.19
CA MET A 189 -9.64 -0.27 -6.24
C MET A 189 -9.70 1.04 -7.05
N CYS A 190 -10.87 1.61 -7.28
CA CYS A 190 -11.00 2.92 -7.89
C CYS A 190 -10.38 4.02 -7.03
N PHE A 191 -10.67 4.07 -5.73
CA PHE A 191 -10.08 5.05 -4.81
C PHE A 191 -8.56 4.90 -4.72
N ILE A 192 -8.06 3.67 -4.68
CA ILE A 192 -6.62 3.40 -4.69
C ILE A 192 -5.99 3.84 -6.01
N GLY A 193 -6.67 3.64 -7.14
CA GLY A 193 -6.24 4.13 -8.44
C GLY A 193 -6.11 5.65 -8.45
N ILE A 194 -7.11 6.38 -7.96
CA ILE A 194 -7.08 7.85 -7.82
C ILE A 194 -5.89 8.28 -6.95
N LYS A 195 -5.70 7.65 -5.78
CA LYS A 195 -4.54 7.93 -4.91
C LYS A 195 -3.22 7.75 -5.67
N ASN A 196 -3.05 6.65 -6.38
CA ASN A 196 -1.81 6.36 -7.10
C ASN A 196 -1.55 7.37 -8.22
N THR A 197 -2.60 7.79 -8.95
CA THR A 197 -2.51 8.83 -9.96
C THR A 197 -2.09 10.17 -9.35
N MET A 198 -2.70 10.56 -8.22
CA MET A 198 -2.31 11.78 -7.51
C MET A 198 -0.85 11.75 -7.05
N ILE A 199 -0.38 10.61 -6.51
CA ILE A 199 1.02 10.44 -6.11
C ILE A 199 1.95 10.57 -7.32
N SER A 200 1.59 9.99 -8.47
CA SER A 200 2.37 10.10 -9.70
C SER A 200 2.49 11.56 -10.15
N ILE A 201 1.37 12.29 -10.21
CA ILE A 201 1.35 13.71 -10.59
C ILE A 201 2.24 14.56 -9.67
N VAL A 202 2.15 14.32 -8.35
CA VAL A 202 2.97 15.05 -7.38
C VAL A 202 4.46 14.73 -7.54
N ASN A 203 4.80 13.47 -7.78
CA ASN A 203 6.19 13.06 -7.98
C ASN A 203 6.75 13.64 -9.29
N ASP A 204 5.97 13.63 -10.37
CA ASP A 204 6.36 14.22 -11.65
C ASP A 204 6.57 15.74 -11.53
N ALA A 205 5.70 16.43 -10.77
CA ALA A 205 5.84 17.85 -10.50
C ALA A 205 7.10 18.15 -9.67
N LYS A 206 7.41 17.34 -8.66
CA LYS A 206 8.64 17.47 -7.85
C LYS A 206 9.89 17.27 -8.71
N GLN A 207 9.89 16.24 -9.55
CA GLN A 207 11.02 15.97 -10.44
C GLN A 207 11.28 17.09 -11.42
N LYS A 208 10.21 17.72 -11.98
CA LYS A 208 10.32 18.87 -12.88
C LYS A 208 10.84 20.12 -12.18
N ASN A 209 10.51 20.31 -10.92
CA ASN A 209 10.92 21.47 -10.13
C ASN A 209 12.27 21.27 -9.41
N GLY A 210 12.93 20.13 -9.60
CA GLY A 210 14.24 19.86 -8.99
C GLY A 210 14.22 19.71 -7.46
N VAL A 211 13.06 19.35 -6.87
CA VAL A 211 12.86 19.17 -5.42
C VAL A 211 12.71 17.68 -5.08
#